data_025b12cd1884800f9769419de799fb98
#
_entry.id   025b12cd1884800f9769419de799fb98
#
_cell.length_a   1.000
_cell.length_b   1.000
_cell.length_c   1.000
_cell.angle_alpha   90.00
_cell.angle_beta   90.00
_cell.angle_gamma   90.00
#
_symmetry.space_group_name_H-M   'P 1'
#
loop_
_entity.id
_entity.type
_entity.pdbx_description
1 polymer ?
#
loop_
_entity_poly.entity_id
_entity_poly.type
_entity_poly.pdbx_seq_one_letter_code
_entity_poly.pdbx_strand_id
1 'polypeptide(L)'
;NYTLKIVKERTLNSTRGNIYDRNGELLAYNELAYSITIEDNGSYSSTDKKNESLNAEIAQVITALEKNGDAITDDFKIDRTGEGTYEFNVTGTSLKRFLADVYGESSYDDLGINKKLGYDTSQATVDQVMDYLRNDCYGIDDSYSDEMAFKITIVRFAMAQNAYQKYIATTIATNVSEESVAYISEHAQELQGVEVMDDTIRKYNNSEYFASILGYTGKISSEEYAKLSETDDSYTTNDVVGKGGIEQYMDSYLKGEKGYEKLYVDYLGKAIEVIDRKESKAGNNLYLSLDSDLQIAVYNLLEQEIAGIVYSNIDNPSSDIPIPI
;
A
#
# COMPACT_ATOMS: atom_id res chain seq x y z
N ASN A 1 -27.13 -30.41 13.15
CA ASN A 1 -26.38 -29.16 13.15
C ASN A 1 -26.16 -28.75 11.71
N TYR A 2 -26.85 -27.70 11.27
CA TYR A 2 -26.56 -27.07 9.97
C TYR A 2 -25.42 -26.08 10.22
N THR A 3 -24.22 -26.40 9.74
CA THR A 3 -23.12 -25.43 9.68
C THR A 3 -23.37 -24.58 8.45
N LEU A 4 -23.60 -23.28 8.63
CA LEU A 4 -23.76 -22.33 7.53
C LEU A 4 -22.37 -22.26 6.83
N LYS A 5 -22.25 -22.81 5.63
CA LYS A 5 -21.05 -22.69 4.82
C LYS A 5 -21.20 -21.46 3.93
N ILE A 6 -20.29 -20.51 4.09
CA ILE A 6 -20.23 -19.30 3.26
C ILE A 6 -19.13 -19.55 2.21
N VAL A 7 -19.40 -19.22 0.95
CA VAL A 7 -18.37 -19.26 -0.11
C VAL A 7 -17.60 -17.96 -0.10
N LYS A 8 -16.30 -18.02 0.09
CA LYS A 8 -15.36 -16.89 -0.04
C LYS A 8 -14.46 -17.14 -1.24
N GLU A 9 -14.22 -16.12 -2.03
CA GLU A 9 -13.24 -16.14 -3.12
C GLU A 9 -12.09 -15.20 -2.75
N ARG A 10 -10.85 -15.68 -2.83
CA ARG A 10 -9.66 -14.87 -2.68
C ARG A 10 -8.84 -14.87 -3.96
N THR A 11 -8.26 -13.73 -4.30
CA THR A 11 -7.35 -13.59 -5.44
C THR A 11 -5.97 -14.13 -5.07
N LEU A 12 -5.38 -14.91 -5.97
CA LEU A 12 -3.99 -15.33 -5.91
C LEU A 12 -3.18 -14.41 -6.82
N ASN A 13 -2.34 -13.57 -6.23
CA ASN A 13 -1.51 -12.64 -6.99
C ASN A 13 -0.51 -13.40 -7.87
N SER A 14 -0.20 -12.83 -9.03
CA SER A 14 0.84 -13.32 -9.92
C SER A 14 2.20 -12.71 -9.54
N THR A 15 3.27 -13.46 -9.76
CA THR A 15 4.62 -12.94 -9.65
C THR A 15 4.98 -12.18 -10.93
N ARG A 16 5.50 -10.96 -10.80
CA ARG A 16 5.93 -10.15 -11.94
C ARG A 16 7.17 -10.76 -12.61
N GLY A 17 7.26 -10.73 -13.95
CA GLY A 17 8.41 -11.24 -14.68
C GLY A 17 9.71 -10.50 -14.36
N ASN A 18 10.83 -11.18 -14.43
CA ASN A 18 12.14 -10.58 -14.21
C ASN A 18 12.62 -9.80 -15.44
N ILE A 19 13.49 -8.82 -15.21
CA ILE A 19 14.15 -8.06 -16.28
C ILE A 19 15.63 -8.35 -16.24
N TYR A 20 16.17 -8.72 -17.39
CA TYR A 20 17.57 -9.06 -17.59
C TYR A 20 18.22 -8.14 -18.63
N ASP A 21 19.52 -7.98 -18.54
CA ASP A 21 20.33 -7.39 -19.59
C ASP A 21 20.51 -8.36 -20.77
N ARG A 22 21.26 -7.97 -21.79
CA ARG A 22 21.59 -8.80 -22.99
C ARG A 22 22.37 -10.06 -22.65
N ASN A 23 23.12 -10.08 -21.58
CA ASN A 23 24.00 -11.17 -21.15
C ASN A 23 23.30 -12.12 -20.17
N GLY A 24 22.06 -11.79 -19.75
CA GLY A 24 21.30 -12.53 -18.75
C GLY A 24 21.56 -12.08 -17.31
N GLU A 25 22.23 -10.94 -17.11
CA GLU A 25 22.41 -10.34 -15.79
C GLU A 25 21.07 -9.78 -15.29
N LEU A 26 20.75 -10.08 -14.04
CA LEU A 26 19.47 -9.76 -13.42
C LEU A 26 19.43 -8.29 -13.02
N LEU A 27 18.51 -7.51 -13.64
CA LEU A 27 18.33 -6.08 -13.38
C LEU A 27 17.14 -5.80 -12.45
N ALA A 28 16.03 -6.52 -12.64
CA ALA A 28 14.88 -6.41 -11.77
C ALA A 28 14.25 -7.78 -11.51
N TYR A 29 13.89 -8.05 -10.24
CA TYR A 29 13.36 -9.33 -9.81
C TYR A 29 12.41 -9.16 -8.61
N ASN A 30 11.76 -10.25 -8.22
CA ASN A 30 10.89 -10.26 -7.05
C ASN A 30 11.56 -11.06 -5.93
N GLU A 31 11.54 -10.50 -4.75
CA GLU A 31 11.92 -11.16 -3.51
C GLU A 31 10.67 -11.55 -2.74
N LEU A 32 10.64 -12.74 -2.16
CA LEU A 32 9.53 -13.16 -1.31
C LEU A 32 9.41 -12.20 -0.12
N ALA A 33 8.21 -11.79 0.13
CA ALA A 33 7.84 -10.94 1.25
C ALA A 33 6.54 -11.44 1.87
N TYR A 34 6.19 -10.87 3.00
CA TYR A 34 4.91 -11.14 3.65
C TYR A 34 4.18 -9.83 3.89
N SER A 35 2.87 -9.87 3.70
CA SER A 35 1.96 -8.78 4.03
C SER A 35 1.00 -9.23 5.12
N ILE A 36 0.61 -8.32 5.99
CA ILE A 36 -0.44 -8.55 7.00
C ILE A 36 -1.70 -7.87 6.53
N THR A 37 -2.79 -8.61 6.50
CA THR A 37 -4.10 -8.14 6.09
C THR A 37 -5.11 -8.29 7.21
N ILE A 38 -6.18 -7.49 7.18
CA ILE A 38 -7.32 -7.58 8.10
C ILE A 38 -8.64 -7.55 7.34
N GLU A 39 -9.59 -8.36 7.79
CA GLU A 39 -10.99 -8.34 7.36
C GLU A 39 -11.92 -8.15 8.57
N ASP A 40 -13.00 -7.41 8.37
CA ASP A 40 -14.09 -7.35 9.34
C ASP A 40 -15.04 -8.55 9.14
N ASN A 41 -14.70 -9.67 9.72
CA ASN A 41 -15.50 -10.90 9.67
C ASN A 41 -16.16 -11.26 11.02
N GLY A 42 -16.07 -10.36 12.01
CA GLY A 42 -16.62 -10.56 13.33
C GLY A 42 -18.15 -10.50 13.37
N SER A 43 -18.72 -11.07 14.43
CA SER A 43 -20.14 -10.95 14.76
C SER A 43 -20.31 -10.13 16.03
N TYR A 44 -20.86 -8.95 15.91
CA TYR A 44 -20.94 -7.97 16.97
C TYR A 44 -22.39 -7.69 17.37
N SER A 45 -22.63 -7.41 18.64
CA SER A 45 -23.97 -7.08 19.17
C SER A 45 -24.38 -5.62 18.91
N SER A 46 -23.42 -4.73 18.68
CA SER A 46 -23.62 -3.31 18.35
C SER A 46 -22.43 -2.74 17.60
N THR A 47 -22.59 -1.55 17.00
CA THR A 47 -21.49 -0.80 16.35
C THR A 47 -20.39 -0.47 17.36
N ASP A 48 -20.74 -0.10 18.59
CA ASP A 48 -19.74 0.21 19.62
C ASP A 48 -18.88 -1.01 19.96
N LYS A 49 -19.50 -2.20 20.09
CA LYS A 49 -18.76 -3.45 20.32
C LYS A 49 -17.89 -3.84 19.13
N LYS A 50 -18.34 -3.59 17.92
CA LYS A 50 -17.54 -3.73 16.71
C LYS A 50 -16.31 -2.81 16.76
N ASN A 51 -16.52 -1.53 17.05
CA ASN A 51 -15.46 -0.55 17.11
C ASN A 51 -14.43 -0.90 18.20
N GLU A 52 -14.90 -1.21 19.41
CA GLU A 52 -14.04 -1.65 20.53
C GLU A 52 -13.17 -2.85 20.15
N SER A 53 -13.77 -3.90 19.57
CA SER A 53 -13.06 -5.12 19.17
C SER A 53 -12.02 -4.86 18.07
N LEU A 54 -12.44 -4.22 16.97
CA LEU A 54 -11.53 -3.95 15.84
C LEU A 54 -10.40 -2.99 16.22
N ASN A 55 -10.67 -1.96 17.02
CA ASN A 55 -9.63 -1.03 17.45
C ASN A 55 -8.60 -1.71 18.35
N ALA A 56 -9.05 -2.60 19.27
CA ALA A 56 -8.15 -3.36 20.14
C ALA A 56 -7.27 -4.33 19.32
N GLU A 57 -7.86 -5.03 18.36
CA GLU A 57 -7.15 -5.96 17.48
C GLU A 57 -6.11 -5.24 16.61
N ILE A 58 -6.49 -4.12 15.99
CA ILE A 58 -5.58 -3.28 15.20
C ILE A 58 -4.44 -2.76 16.06
N ALA A 59 -4.73 -2.27 17.28
CA ALA A 59 -3.71 -1.79 18.21
C ALA A 59 -2.71 -2.89 18.59
N GLN A 60 -3.17 -4.12 18.80
CA GLN A 60 -2.32 -5.28 19.08
C GLN A 60 -1.41 -5.59 17.90
N VAL A 61 -1.94 -5.60 16.66
CA VAL A 61 -1.14 -5.82 15.45
C VAL A 61 -0.10 -4.72 15.28
N ILE A 62 -0.49 -3.44 15.39
CA ILE A 62 0.44 -2.30 15.29
C ILE A 62 1.57 -2.42 16.32
N THR A 63 1.23 -2.73 17.57
CA THR A 63 2.22 -2.90 18.64
C THR A 63 3.23 -4.01 18.34
N ALA A 64 2.76 -5.12 17.79
CA ALA A 64 3.63 -6.23 17.41
C ALA A 64 4.56 -5.85 16.23
N LEU A 65 4.03 -5.19 15.20
CA LEU A 65 4.80 -4.69 14.07
C LEU A 65 5.92 -3.76 14.52
N GLU A 66 5.59 -2.74 15.29
CA GLU A 66 6.55 -1.74 15.75
C GLU A 66 7.63 -2.31 16.65
N LYS A 67 7.28 -3.27 17.51
CA LYS A 67 8.23 -3.99 18.36
C LYS A 67 9.30 -4.72 17.54
N ASN A 68 8.93 -5.19 16.34
CA ASN A 68 9.82 -5.91 15.45
C ASN A 68 10.47 -5.00 14.38
N GLY A 69 10.24 -3.69 14.46
CA GLY A 69 10.81 -2.71 13.53
C GLY A 69 10.04 -2.55 12.20
N ASP A 70 8.86 -3.15 12.11
CA ASP A 70 7.96 -3.02 10.97
C ASP A 70 7.04 -1.80 11.15
N ALA A 71 6.44 -1.34 10.05
CA ALA A 71 5.50 -0.23 10.04
C ALA A 71 4.22 -0.58 9.29
N ILE A 72 3.12 0.09 9.65
CA ILE A 72 1.90 0.00 8.88
C ILE A 72 2.04 0.70 7.53
N THR A 73 1.28 0.24 6.54
CA THR A 73 1.11 0.96 5.27
C THR A 73 0.30 2.22 5.52
N ASP A 74 0.83 3.35 5.10
CA ASP A 74 0.20 4.66 5.28
C ASP A 74 0.00 5.37 3.94
N ASP A 75 -1.22 5.28 3.42
CA ASP A 75 -1.71 6.02 2.24
C ASP A 75 -2.66 7.14 2.64
N PHE A 76 -2.75 7.46 3.94
CA PHE A 76 -3.69 8.44 4.48
C PHE A 76 -3.33 9.86 4.03
N LYS A 77 -4.33 10.72 3.86
CA LYS A 77 -4.11 12.07 3.33
C LYS A 77 -3.98 13.13 4.43
N ILE A 78 -3.64 12.68 5.62
CA ILE A 78 -3.34 13.53 6.78
C ILE A 78 -2.04 13.02 7.39
N ASP A 79 -1.14 13.93 7.70
CA ASP A 79 0.08 13.68 8.46
C ASP A 79 -0.10 14.15 9.89
N ARG A 80 0.48 13.40 10.83
CA ARG A 80 0.58 13.79 12.23
C ARG A 80 1.88 14.58 12.42
N THR A 81 1.77 15.88 12.73
CA THR A 81 2.93 16.78 12.90
C THR A 81 3.40 16.91 14.35
N GLY A 82 2.57 16.46 15.30
CA GLY A 82 2.87 16.47 16.74
C GLY A 82 1.74 15.83 17.53
N GLU A 83 1.81 15.90 18.86
CA GLU A 83 0.74 15.39 19.71
C GLU A 83 -0.53 16.22 19.53
N GLY A 84 -1.60 15.56 19.05
CA GLY A 84 -2.90 16.20 18.75
C GLY A 84 -2.85 17.24 17.63
N THR A 85 -1.81 17.23 16.80
CA THR A 85 -1.67 18.19 15.70
C THR A 85 -1.50 17.47 14.37
N TYR A 86 -2.29 17.90 13.38
CA TYR A 86 -2.41 17.24 12.09
C TYR A 86 -2.39 18.25 10.95
N GLU A 87 -2.00 17.80 9.76
CA GLU A 87 -2.08 18.59 8.53
C GLU A 87 -2.46 17.72 7.33
N PHE A 88 -3.16 18.29 6.36
CA PHE A 88 -3.41 17.61 5.08
C PHE A 88 -2.12 17.57 4.28
N ASN A 89 -1.75 16.38 3.78
CA ASN A 89 -0.61 16.22 2.87
C ASN A 89 -1.02 16.31 1.39
N VAL A 90 -2.26 16.67 1.11
CA VAL A 90 -2.81 16.88 -0.23
C VAL A 90 -3.58 18.18 -0.30
N THR A 91 -3.72 18.73 -1.51
CA THR A 91 -4.42 20.00 -1.79
C THR A 91 -5.32 19.88 -3.03
N GLY A 92 -6.12 20.91 -3.27
CA GLY A 92 -6.91 21.04 -4.49
C GLY A 92 -7.92 19.91 -4.69
N THR A 93 -7.97 19.32 -5.88
CA THR A 93 -8.91 18.25 -6.23
C THR A 93 -8.66 16.97 -5.42
N SER A 94 -7.40 16.65 -5.12
CA SER A 94 -7.06 15.48 -4.30
C SER A 94 -7.59 15.59 -2.88
N LEU A 95 -7.54 16.79 -2.27
CA LEU A 95 -8.16 17.06 -0.98
C LEU A 95 -9.68 16.90 -1.04
N LYS A 96 -10.34 17.43 -2.07
CA LYS A 96 -11.79 17.31 -2.24
C LYS A 96 -12.22 15.84 -2.37
N ARG A 97 -11.48 15.03 -3.14
CA ARG A 97 -11.74 13.58 -3.25
C ARG A 97 -11.59 12.89 -1.91
N PHE A 98 -10.52 13.18 -1.19
CA PHE A 98 -10.31 12.62 0.15
C PHE A 98 -11.45 12.99 1.11
N LEU A 99 -11.91 14.25 1.10
CA LEU A 99 -13.05 14.66 1.92
C LEU A 99 -14.35 13.93 1.53
N ALA A 100 -14.60 13.70 0.22
CA ALA A 100 -15.72 12.89 -0.22
C ALA A 100 -15.63 11.46 0.33
N ASP A 101 -14.46 10.83 0.25
CA ASP A 101 -14.21 9.50 0.81
C ASP A 101 -14.43 9.47 2.34
N VAL A 102 -13.99 10.50 3.06
CA VAL A 102 -14.19 10.62 4.52
C VAL A 102 -15.67 10.67 4.88
N TYR A 103 -16.46 11.47 4.17
CA TYR A 103 -17.88 11.68 4.47
C TYR A 103 -18.81 10.70 3.74
N GLY A 104 -18.26 9.76 2.97
CA GLY A 104 -19.02 8.71 2.27
C GLY A 104 -19.81 9.23 1.07
N GLU A 105 -19.37 10.32 0.44
CA GLU A 105 -20.00 10.91 -0.72
C GLU A 105 -19.49 10.28 -2.01
N SER A 106 -20.38 10.06 -2.97
CA SER A 106 -20.03 9.44 -4.26
C SER A 106 -19.22 10.36 -5.17
N SER A 107 -19.35 11.68 -4.97
CA SER A 107 -18.61 12.73 -5.68
C SER A 107 -18.22 13.83 -4.72
N TYR A 108 -17.09 14.48 -4.97
CA TYR A 108 -16.71 15.67 -4.22
C TYR A 108 -17.64 16.88 -4.48
N ASP A 109 -18.46 16.84 -5.54
CA ASP A 109 -19.49 17.85 -5.80
C ASP A 109 -20.70 17.69 -4.86
N ASP A 110 -20.84 16.55 -4.19
CA ASP A 110 -21.90 16.29 -3.20
C ASP A 110 -21.53 16.77 -1.78
N LEU A 111 -20.28 17.20 -1.58
CA LEU A 111 -19.84 17.82 -0.32
C LEU A 111 -20.54 19.16 -0.10
N GLY A 112 -20.92 19.44 1.15
CA GLY A 112 -21.61 20.67 1.50
C GLY A 112 -22.02 20.73 2.99
N ILE A 113 -23.00 21.55 3.31
CA ILE A 113 -23.46 21.74 4.70
C ILE A 113 -24.07 20.45 5.24
N ASN A 114 -23.38 19.84 6.19
CA ASN A 114 -23.89 18.69 6.94
C ASN A 114 -24.55 19.15 8.24
N LYS A 115 -25.89 19.04 8.29
CA LYS A 115 -26.69 19.51 9.45
C LYS A 115 -26.39 18.75 10.74
N LYS A 116 -26.00 17.48 10.66
CA LYS A 116 -25.66 16.64 11.82
C LYS A 116 -24.31 17.06 12.41
N LEU A 117 -23.34 17.35 11.57
CA LEU A 117 -22.00 17.77 11.98
C LEU A 117 -21.92 19.27 12.29
N GLY A 118 -22.83 20.08 11.74
CA GLY A 118 -22.89 21.52 11.98
C GLY A 118 -21.89 22.35 11.20
N TYR A 119 -21.23 21.78 10.18
CA TYR A 119 -20.28 22.49 9.32
C TYR A 119 -20.38 22.03 7.86
N ASP A 120 -19.70 22.77 6.98
CA ASP A 120 -19.59 22.46 5.56
C ASP A 120 -18.44 21.48 5.32
N THR A 121 -18.76 20.24 4.90
CA THR A 121 -17.79 19.18 4.68
C THR A 121 -16.82 19.47 3.52
N SER A 122 -17.21 20.37 2.61
CA SER A 122 -16.30 20.81 1.52
C SER A 122 -15.17 21.75 1.99
N GLN A 123 -15.32 22.31 3.20
CA GLN A 123 -14.39 23.23 3.85
C GLN A 123 -13.92 22.71 5.21
N ALA A 124 -14.08 21.40 5.46
CA ALA A 124 -13.71 20.81 6.73
C ALA A 124 -12.22 21.02 7.04
N THR A 125 -11.94 21.45 8.27
CA THR A 125 -10.56 21.52 8.76
C THR A 125 -10.03 20.12 9.06
N VAL A 126 -8.71 19.99 9.12
CA VAL A 126 -8.08 18.70 9.46
C VAL A 126 -8.55 18.18 10.82
N ASP A 127 -8.71 19.07 11.81
CA ASP A 127 -9.18 18.71 13.14
C ASP A 127 -10.62 18.19 13.10
N GLN A 128 -11.51 18.81 12.31
CA GLN A 128 -12.88 18.33 12.11
C GLN A 128 -12.92 16.94 11.47
N VAL A 129 -12.03 16.70 10.50
CA VAL A 129 -11.92 15.38 9.86
C VAL A 129 -11.41 14.34 10.84
N MET A 130 -10.38 14.65 11.62
CA MET A 130 -9.83 13.71 12.61
C MET A 130 -10.83 13.41 13.73
N ASP A 131 -11.53 14.44 14.24
CA ASP A 131 -12.57 14.27 15.26
C ASP A 131 -13.72 13.38 14.75
N TYR A 132 -14.20 13.64 13.54
CA TYR A 132 -15.25 12.85 12.90
C TYR A 132 -14.84 11.38 12.71
N LEU A 133 -13.64 11.13 12.20
CA LEU A 133 -13.15 9.75 12.00
C LEU A 133 -12.93 9.02 13.32
N ARG A 134 -12.28 9.67 14.30
CA ARG A 134 -11.95 9.05 15.59
C ARG A 134 -13.19 8.77 16.42
N ASN A 135 -14.06 9.75 16.55
CA ASN A 135 -15.18 9.70 17.49
C ASN A 135 -16.48 9.20 16.83
N ASP A 136 -16.94 9.85 15.74
CA ASP A 136 -18.21 9.49 15.11
C ASP A 136 -18.18 8.19 14.31
N CYS A 137 -17.06 7.94 13.55
CA CYS A 137 -16.99 6.78 12.69
C CYS A 137 -16.44 5.54 13.40
N TYR A 138 -15.30 5.68 14.10
CA TYR A 138 -14.55 4.52 14.59
C TYR A 138 -14.57 4.33 16.10
N GLY A 139 -15.08 5.30 16.87
CA GLY A 139 -15.22 5.19 18.33
C GLY A 139 -13.90 4.80 18.99
N ILE A 140 -12.81 5.48 18.65
CA ILE A 140 -11.47 5.18 19.17
C ILE A 140 -11.38 5.75 20.59
N ASP A 141 -11.14 4.87 21.57
CA ASP A 141 -11.11 5.21 22.98
C ASP A 141 -9.96 6.17 23.33
N ASP A 142 -10.23 7.14 24.20
CA ASP A 142 -9.25 8.14 24.65
C ASP A 142 -8.10 7.56 25.50
N SER A 143 -8.19 6.28 25.90
CA SER A 143 -7.10 5.57 26.58
C SER A 143 -5.91 5.26 25.67
N TYR A 144 -6.11 5.24 24.36
CA TYR A 144 -5.00 5.13 23.43
C TYR A 144 -4.18 6.42 23.37
N SER A 145 -2.87 6.31 23.23
CA SER A 145 -2.03 7.48 22.94
C SER A 145 -2.46 8.11 21.62
N ASP A 146 -2.26 9.41 21.45
CA ASP A 146 -2.58 10.10 20.21
C ASP A 146 -1.96 9.45 18.98
N GLU A 147 -0.72 8.98 19.11
CA GLU A 147 -0.03 8.27 18.02
C GLU A 147 -0.72 6.93 17.68
N MET A 148 -1.07 6.12 18.68
CA MET A 148 -1.77 4.85 18.44
C MET A 148 -3.16 5.10 17.87
N ALA A 149 -3.90 6.07 18.39
CA ALA A 149 -5.22 6.44 17.90
C ALA A 149 -5.16 6.92 16.43
N PHE A 150 -4.13 7.65 16.05
CA PHE A 150 -3.88 8.06 14.67
C PHE A 150 -3.62 6.85 13.76
N LYS A 151 -2.74 5.92 14.16
CA LYS A 151 -2.46 4.69 13.41
C LYS A 151 -3.70 3.79 13.27
N ILE A 152 -4.51 3.66 14.31
CA ILE A 152 -5.79 2.96 14.24
C ILE A 152 -6.71 3.64 13.21
N THR A 153 -6.76 4.99 13.20
CA THR A 153 -7.56 5.75 12.22
C THR A 153 -7.13 5.44 10.78
N ILE A 154 -5.82 5.37 10.50
CA ILE A 154 -5.29 5.02 9.19
C ILE A 154 -5.81 3.65 8.73
N VAL A 155 -5.66 2.62 9.57
CA VAL A 155 -6.10 1.25 9.24
C VAL A 155 -7.62 1.19 9.07
N ARG A 156 -8.38 1.81 9.99
CA ARG A 156 -9.85 1.83 9.93
C ARG A 156 -10.36 2.57 8.69
N PHE A 157 -9.71 3.65 8.30
CA PHE A 157 -10.04 4.37 7.07
C PHE A 157 -9.77 3.51 5.83
N ALA A 158 -8.63 2.83 5.76
CA ALA A 158 -8.32 1.90 4.68
C ALA A 158 -9.34 0.75 4.60
N MET A 159 -9.78 0.19 5.74
CA MET A 159 -10.85 -0.82 5.80
C MET A 159 -12.18 -0.27 5.27
N ALA A 160 -12.51 0.99 5.60
CA ALA A 160 -13.76 1.62 5.13
C ALA A 160 -13.75 1.80 3.61
N GLN A 161 -12.62 2.15 3.01
CA GLN A 161 -12.48 2.27 1.55
C GLN A 161 -12.72 0.92 0.83
N ASN A 162 -12.35 -0.20 1.46
CA ASN A 162 -12.56 -1.54 0.92
C ASN A 162 -13.95 -2.12 1.23
N ALA A 163 -14.75 -1.49 2.10
CA ALA A 163 -16.04 -2.01 2.57
C ALA A 163 -17.09 -2.17 1.45
N TYR A 164 -16.96 -1.46 0.34
CA TYR A 164 -17.82 -1.60 -0.83
C TYR A 164 -17.55 -2.89 -1.63
N GLN A 165 -16.38 -3.47 -1.45
CA GLN A 165 -15.99 -4.74 -2.08
C GLN A 165 -15.97 -5.81 -0.99
N LYS A 166 -17.13 -6.39 -0.69
CA LYS A 166 -17.25 -7.50 0.27
C LYS A 166 -16.21 -8.58 -0.06
N TYR A 167 -15.41 -8.96 0.93
CA TYR A 167 -14.40 -10.03 0.87
C TYR A 167 -13.00 -9.63 0.38
N ILE A 168 -12.67 -8.33 0.26
CA ILE A 168 -11.29 -7.92 0.05
C ILE A 168 -10.69 -7.54 1.40
N ALA A 169 -9.68 -8.30 1.79
CA ALA A 169 -8.88 -7.99 2.96
C ALA A 169 -8.13 -6.65 2.78
N THR A 170 -8.04 -5.87 3.83
CA THR A 170 -7.27 -4.63 3.84
C THR A 170 -5.84 -4.92 4.24
N THR A 171 -4.86 -4.52 3.46
CA THR A 171 -3.44 -4.64 3.83
C THR A 171 -3.09 -3.64 4.91
N ILE A 172 -2.65 -4.14 6.07
CA ILE A 172 -2.17 -3.31 7.21
C ILE A 172 -0.70 -2.96 7.02
N ALA A 173 0.11 -3.95 6.64
CA ALA A 173 1.56 -3.79 6.47
C ALA A 173 2.06 -4.69 5.35
N THR A 174 3.10 -4.23 4.65
CA THR A 174 3.80 -4.98 3.60
C THR A 174 5.27 -5.14 3.97
N ASN A 175 5.91 -6.17 3.41
CA ASN A 175 7.33 -6.46 3.67
C ASN A 175 7.66 -6.58 5.16
N VAL A 176 6.84 -7.31 5.88
CA VAL A 176 7.03 -7.49 7.31
C VAL A 176 8.09 -8.54 7.61
N SER A 177 8.73 -8.42 8.77
CA SER A 177 9.76 -9.33 9.26
C SER A 177 9.20 -10.72 9.59
N GLU A 178 10.06 -11.73 9.61
CA GLU A 178 9.69 -13.09 10.02
C GLU A 178 9.19 -13.13 11.46
N GLU A 179 9.70 -12.26 12.33
CA GLU A 179 9.27 -12.11 13.71
C GLU A 179 7.82 -11.64 13.83
N SER A 180 7.41 -10.68 12.97
CA SER A 180 6.02 -10.24 12.88
C SER A 180 5.11 -11.32 12.32
N VAL A 181 5.55 -12.04 11.28
CA VAL A 181 4.84 -13.20 10.73
C VAL A 181 4.62 -14.27 11.81
N ALA A 182 5.66 -14.61 12.58
CA ALA A 182 5.57 -15.58 13.66
C ALA A 182 4.57 -15.14 14.73
N TYR A 183 4.65 -13.86 15.17
CA TYR A 183 3.72 -13.33 16.17
C TYR A 183 2.26 -13.42 15.73
N ILE A 184 1.94 -12.95 14.53
CA ILE A 184 0.57 -12.99 14.00
C ILE A 184 0.07 -14.44 13.88
N SER A 185 0.93 -15.36 13.41
CA SER A 185 0.59 -16.77 13.26
C SER A 185 0.33 -17.46 14.61
N GLU A 186 1.10 -17.13 15.63
CA GLU A 186 0.91 -17.65 17.00
C GLU A 186 -0.38 -17.15 17.65
N HIS A 187 -0.78 -15.90 17.36
CA HIS A 187 -1.97 -15.26 17.93
C HIS A 187 -3.20 -15.32 17.01
N ALA A 188 -3.17 -16.11 15.94
CA ALA A 188 -4.25 -16.20 14.94
C ALA A 188 -5.63 -16.56 15.52
N GLN A 189 -5.70 -17.15 16.71
CA GLN A 189 -6.98 -17.43 17.40
C GLN A 189 -7.57 -16.22 18.11
N GLU A 190 -6.73 -15.24 18.45
CA GLU A 190 -7.10 -14.01 19.15
C GLU A 190 -7.34 -12.86 18.16
N LEU A 191 -6.60 -12.87 17.05
CA LEU A 191 -6.63 -11.86 15.98
C LEU A 191 -7.62 -12.31 14.89
N GLN A 192 -8.91 -12.03 15.10
CA GLN A 192 -9.97 -12.43 14.17
C GLN A 192 -9.89 -11.61 12.88
N GLY A 193 -9.76 -12.30 11.74
CA GLY A 193 -9.69 -11.63 10.45
C GLY A 193 -8.32 -11.10 10.05
N VAL A 194 -7.32 -11.23 10.92
CA VAL A 194 -5.93 -10.90 10.58
C VAL A 194 -5.24 -12.13 9.99
N GLU A 195 -4.68 -11.98 8.80
CA GLU A 195 -3.99 -13.05 8.09
C GLU A 195 -2.61 -12.57 7.60
N VAL A 196 -1.67 -13.53 7.55
CA VAL A 196 -0.40 -13.36 6.85
C VAL A 196 -0.58 -13.85 5.42
N MET A 197 -0.23 -13.01 4.46
CA MET A 197 -0.30 -13.31 3.03
C MET A 197 1.08 -13.33 2.42
N ASP A 198 1.33 -14.31 1.55
CA ASP A 198 2.52 -14.29 0.69
C ASP A 198 2.45 -13.09 -0.25
N ASP A 199 3.52 -12.35 -0.32
CA ASP A 199 3.67 -11.17 -1.15
C ASP A 199 5.05 -11.14 -1.81
N THR A 200 5.30 -10.20 -2.68
CA THR A 200 6.60 -10.02 -3.31
C THR A 200 6.98 -8.55 -3.39
N ILE A 201 8.27 -8.29 -3.17
CA ILE A 201 8.84 -6.97 -3.34
C ILE A 201 9.65 -6.94 -4.63
N ARG A 202 9.44 -5.90 -5.43
CA ARG A 202 10.26 -5.64 -6.60
C ARG A 202 11.60 -5.07 -6.20
N LYS A 203 12.69 -5.75 -6.55
CA LYS A 203 14.08 -5.35 -6.31
C LYS A 203 14.76 -5.00 -7.61
N TYR A 204 15.68 -4.04 -7.52
CA TYR A 204 16.44 -3.54 -8.66
C TYR A 204 17.93 -3.58 -8.35
N ASN A 205 18.68 -4.36 -9.10
CA ASN A 205 20.13 -4.40 -8.99
C ASN A 205 20.73 -3.17 -9.65
N ASN A 206 21.74 -2.58 -9.01
CA ASN A 206 22.47 -1.42 -9.54
C ASN A 206 21.52 -0.26 -9.93
N SER A 207 20.50 -0.01 -9.11
CA SER A 207 19.41 0.94 -9.42
C SER A 207 19.90 2.34 -9.78
N GLU A 208 21.03 2.80 -9.23
CA GLU A 208 21.66 4.09 -9.52
C GLU A 208 22.00 4.29 -11.01
N TYR A 209 22.32 3.18 -11.71
CA TYR A 209 22.69 3.22 -13.13
C TYR A 209 21.50 2.99 -14.06
N PHE A 210 20.40 2.39 -13.55
CA PHE A 210 19.30 1.92 -14.38
C PHE A 210 17.95 2.53 -14.05
N ALA A 211 17.81 3.31 -12.97
CA ALA A 211 16.53 3.83 -12.49
C ALA A 211 15.75 4.59 -13.58
N SER A 212 16.42 5.41 -14.37
CA SER A 212 15.80 6.18 -15.46
C SER A 212 15.30 5.31 -16.63
N ILE A 213 15.86 4.12 -16.80
CA ILE A 213 15.53 3.17 -17.86
C ILE A 213 14.47 2.19 -17.39
N LEU A 214 14.71 1.55 -16.24
CA LEU A 214 13.81 0.54 -15.69
C LEU A 214 12.52 1.16 -15.13
N GLY A 215 12.61 2.32 -14.50
CA GLY A 215 11.52 2.87 -13.73
C GLY A 215 11.35 2.13 -12.40
N TYR A 216 10.13 2.10 -11.89
CA TYR A 216 9.78 1.45 -10.63
C TYR A 216 8.34 0.97 -10.64
N THR A 217 7.95 0.17 -9.65
CA THR A 217 6.57 -0.28 -9.45
C THR A 217 5.95 0.41 -8.24
N GLY A 218 4.63 0.57 -8.25
CA GLY A 218 3.90 1.14 -7.14
C GLY A 218 2.40 0.86 -7.25
N LYS A 219 1.66 1.13 -6.18
CA LYS A 219 0.21 0.94 -6.14
C LYS A 219 -0.48 1.74 -7.26
N ILE A 220 -1.43 1.13 -7.92
CA ILE A 220 -2.22 1.75 -8.98
C ILE A 220 -3.00 2.96 -8.43
N SER A 221 -2.95 4.10 -9.12
CA SER A 221 -3.79 5.24 -8.80
C SER A 221 -5.17 5.10 -9.44
N SER A 222 -6.16 5.86 -8.96
CA SER A 222 -7.51 5.86 -9.54
C SER A 222 -7.51 6.23 -11.03
N GLU A 223 -6.62 7.13 -11.46
CA GLU A 223 -6.50 7.56 -12.85
C GLU A 223 -5.87 6.47 -13.73
N GLU A 224 -4.84 5.79 -13.21
CA GLU A 224 -4.23 4.66 -13.91
C GLU A 224 -5.19 3.48 -13.99
N TYR A 225 -5.92 3.19 -12.91
CA TYR A 225 -6.95 2.14 -12.90
C TYR A 225 -8.03 2.42 -13.94
N ALA A 226 -8.58 3.63 -13.99
CA ALA A 226 -9.59 4.01 -14.99
C ALA A 226 -9.09 3.79 -16.42
N LYS A 227 -7.83 4.14 -16.70
CA LYS A 227 -7.23 3.98 -18.03
C LYS A 227 -6.90 2.52 -18.36
N LEU A 228 -6.32 1.77 -17.41
CA LEU A 228 -5.87 0.40 -17.66
C LEU A 228 -7.05 -0.58 -17.72
N SER A 229 -8.10 -0.38 -16.92
CA SER A 229 -9.29 -1.20 -16.90
C SER A 229 -10.16 -1.06 -18.17
N GLU A 230 -10.01 0.01 -18.96
CA GLU A 230 -10.63 0.12 -20.28
C GLU A 230 -10.14 -0.95 -21.27
N THR A 231 -8.91 -1.41 -21.11
CA THR A 231 -8.26 -2.35 -22.03
C THR A 231 -8.05 -3.74 -21.45
N ASP A 232 -8.06 -3.87 -20.12
CA ASP A 232 -7.81 -5.13 -19.42
C ASP A 232 -8.53 -5.18 -18.07
N ASP A 233 -9.62 -5.93 -18.01
CA ASP A 233 -10.48 -6.10 -16.83
C ASP A 233 -9.78 -6.81 -15.66
N SER A 234 -8.56 -7.33 -15.84
CA SER A 234 -7.80 -8.02 -14.79
C SER A 234 -7.18 -7.07 -13.76
N TYR A 235 -7.10 -5.77 -14.08
CA TYR A 235 -6.63 -4.77 -13.11
C TYR A 235 -7.66 -4.51 -12.00
N THR A 236 -7.15 -4.30 -10.80
CA THR A 236 -7.94 -3.94 -9.61
C THR A 236 -7.31 -2.74 -8.91
N THR A 237 -8.06 -2.05 -8.08
CA THR A 237 -7.60 -0.87 -7.33
C THR A 237 -6.48 -1.15 -6.32
N ASN A 238 -6.21 -2.43 -6.03
CA ASN A 238 -5.15 -2.86 -5.12
C ASN A 238 -3.88 -3.33 -5.83
N ASP A 239 -3.83 -3.25 -7.15
CA ASP A 239 -2.69 -3.75 -7.91
C ASP A 239 -1.46 -2.86 -7.79
N VAL A 240 -0.31 -3.50 -7.93
CA VAL A 240 0.98 -2.85 -8.12
C VAL A 240 1.30 -2.87 -9.62
N VAL A 241 1.54 -1.69 -10.19
CA VAL A 241 1.81 -1.49 -11.62
C VAL A 241 3.12 -0.76 -11.84
N GLY A 242 3.66 -0.82 -13.05
CA GLY A 242 4.82 -0.03 -13.43
C GLY A 242 4.50 1.47 -13.48
N LYS A 243 5.34 2.30 -12.86
CA LYS A 243 5.16 3.77 -12.73
C LYS A 243 6.03 4.58 -13.67
N GLY A 244 7.00 3.98 -14.30
CA GLY A 244 7.89 4.65 -15.22
C GLY A 244 8.76 3.67 -16.01
N GLY A 245 9.45 4.16 -17.02
CA GLY A 245 10.42 3.39 -17.79
C GLY A 245 9.87 2.09 -18.39
N ILE A 246 10.72 1.09 -18.40
CA ILE A 246 10.41 -0.27 -18.90
C ILE A 246 9.30 -0.93 -18.08
N GLU A 247 9.30 -0.73 -16.75
CA GLU A 247 8.27 -1.28 -15.88
C GLU A 247 6.87 -0.84 -16.30
N GLN A 248 6.70 0.44 -16.62
CA GLN A 248 5.41 0.96 -17.08
C GLN A 248 5.10 0.56 -18.53
N TYR A 249 6.08 0.69 -19.43
CA TYR A 249 5.87 0.41 -20.85
C TYR A 249 5.53 -1.05 -21.12
N MET A 250 6.15 -1.96 -20.38
CA MET A 250 5.98 -3.42 -20.50
C MET A 250 5.07 -4.01 -19.41
N ASP A 251 4.26 -3.20 -18.74
CA ASP A 251 3.48 -3.64 -17.59
C ASP A 251 2.58 -4.84 -17.90
N SER A 252 1.83 -4.80 -18.99
CA SER A 252 0.95 -5.90 -19.42
C SER A 252 1.70 -7.21 -19.73
N TYR A 253 2.98 -7.12 -20.10
CA TYR A 253 3.83 -8.28 -20.39
C TYR A 253 4.45 -8.86 -19.10
N LEU A 254 4.80 -7.97 -18.17
CA LEU A 254 5.49 -8.32 -16.92
C LEU A 254 4.53 -8.78 -15.80
N LYS A 255 3.29 -8.28 -15.73
CA LYS A 255 2.38 -8.47 -14.58
C LYS A 255 1.90 -9.89 -14.32
N GLY A 256 1.88 -10.76 -15.33
CA GLY A 256 1.33 -12.12 -15.24
C GLY A 256 -0.19 -12.19 -15.20
N GLU A 257 -0.72 -13.37 -14.89
CA GLU A 257 -2.15 -13.63 -14.76
C GLU A 257 -2.49 -14.02 -13.31
N LYS A 258 -3.44 -13.31 -12.70
CA LYS A 258 -3.95 -13.67 -11.36
C LYS A 258 -4.68 -15.00 -11.39
N GLY A 259 -4.57 -15.74 -10.30
CA GLY A 259 -5.40 -16.89 -9.98
C GLY A 259 -6.51 -16.53 -9.01
N TYR A 260 -7.29 -17.52 -8.62
CA TYR A 260 -8.27 -17.42 -7.55
C TYR A 260 -8.38 -18.72 -6.77
N GLU A 261 -8.85 -18.61 -5.54
CA GLU A 261 -9.21 -19.75 -4.71
C GLU A 261 -10.57 -19.53 -4.08
N LYS A 262 -11.50 -20.46 -4.28
CA LYS A 262 -12.83 -20.45 -3.66
C LYS A 262 -12.83 -21.39 -2.47
N LEU A 263 -13.24 -20.86 -1.33
CA LEU A 263 -13.22 -21.57 -0.05
C LEU A 263 -14.63 -21.63 0.53
N TYR A 264 -14.98 -22.76 1.17
CA TYR A 264 -15.98 -22.71 2.20
C TYR A 264 -15.35 -22.18 3.48
N VAL A 265 -15.97 -21.17 4.04
CA VAL A 265 -15.58 -20.62 5.33
C VAL A 265 -16.71 -20.83 6.35
N ASP A 266 -16.35 -20.90 7.63
CA ASP A 266 -17.31 -20.89 8.74
C ASP A 266 -17.82 -19.45 8.99
N TYR A 267 -18.66 -19.32 10.01
CA TYR A 267 -19.23 -18.02 10.39
C TYR A 267 -18.19 -17.02 10.94
N LEU A 268 -16.96 -17.49 11.23
CA LEU A 268 -15.82 -16.66 11.66
C LEU A 268 -14.85 -16.36 10.50
N GLY A 269 -15.20 -16.75 9.28
CA GLY A 269 -14.34 -16.56 8.10
C GLY A 269 -13.20 -17.59 7.96
N LYS A 270 -13.10 -18.57 8.89
CA LYS A 270 -12.06 -19.60 8.84
C LYS A 270 -12.32 -20.58 7.70
N ALA A 271 -11.29 -20.80 6.88
CA ALA A 271 -11.35 -21.77 5.78
C ALA A 271 -11.65 -23.19 6.28
N ILE A 272 -12.70 -23.79 5.74
CA ILE A 272 -13.10 -25.19 6.02
C ILE A 272 -12.58 -26.10 4.91
N GLU A 273 -12.75 -25.70 3.65
CA GLU A 273 -12.50 -26.52 2.48
C GLU A 273 -12.27 -25.67 1.24
N VAL A 274 -11.28 -26.02 0.43
CA VAL A 274 -11.09 -25.44 -0.90
C VAL A 274 -12.06 -26.09 -1.87
N ILE A 275 -12.90 -25.29 -2.53
CA ILE A 275 -13.92 -25.78 -3.47
C ILE A 275 -13.38 -25.80 -4.90
N ASP A 276 -12.66 -24.72 -5.25
CA ASP A 276 -12.15 -24.49 -6.61
C ASP A 276 -10.88 -23.63 -6.50
N ARG A 277 -9.90 -23.88 -7.38
CA ARG A 277 -8.65 -23.14 -7.39
C ARG A 277 -8.10 -23.05 -8.80
N LYS A 278 -7.76 -21.83 -9.20
CA LYS A 278 -6.96 -21.54 -10.39
C LYS A 278 -5.64 -20.92 -9.95
N GLU A 279 -4.54 -21.61 -10.25
CA GLU A 279 -3.22 -21.07 -9.94
C GLU A 279 -2.94 -19.78 -10.73
N SER A 280 -2.22 -18.86 -10.12
CA SER A 280 -1.69 -17.69 -10.82
C SER A 280 -0.57 -18.09 -11.77
N LYS A 281 -0.36 -17.30 -12.83
CA LYS A 281 0.78 -17.48 -13.74
C LYS A 281 1.72 -16.30 -13.64
N ALA A 282 2.99 -16.58 -13.43
CA ALA A 282 4.02 -15.54 -13.44
C ALA A 282 4.04 -14.77 -14.78
N GLY A 283 4.39 -13.50 -14.72
CA GLY A 283 4.62 -12.67 -15.89
C GLY A 283 5.83 -13.14 -16.70
N ASN A 284 5.91 -12.67 -17.93
CA ASN A 284 7.00 -13.04 -18.81
C ASN A 284 8.29 -12.30 -18.43
N ASN A 285 9.43 -13.00 -18.52
CA ASN A 285 10.73 -12.37 -18.36
C ASN A 285 11.06 -11.51 -19.57
N LEU A 286 11.70 -10.38 -19.33
CA LEU A 286 12.13 -9.45 -20.37
C LEU A 286 13.65 -9.38 -20.44
N TYR A 287 14.19 -9.52 -21.65
CA TYR A 287 15.61 -9.36 -21.94
C TYR A 287 15.83 -8.08 -22.72
N LEU A 288 16.62 -7.18 -22.16
CA LEU A 288 16.97 -5.91 -22.79
C LEU A 288 18.18 -6.08 -23.73
N SER A 289 18.30 -5.19 -24.68
CA SER A 289 19.51 -5.10 -25.52
C SER A 289 20.69 -4.39 -24.83
N LEU A 290 20.49 -3.86 -23.63
CA LEU A 290 21.49 -3.19 -22.83
C LEU A 290 22.55 -4.19 -22.34
N ASP A 291 23.76 -3.68 -22.16
CA ASP A 291 24.89 -4.35 -21.52
C ASP A 291 25.15 -3.61 -20.19
N SER A 292 24.96 -4.29 -19.08
CA SER A 292 25.03 -3.68 -17.76
C SER A 292 26.44 -3.16 -17.42
N ASP A 293 27.46 -3.92 -17.77
CA ASP A 293 28.86 -3.52 -17.52
C ASP A 293 29.23 -2.27 -18.31
N LEU A 294 28.81 -2.23 -19.58
CA LEU A 294 29.06 -1.06 -20.44
C LEU A 294 28.27 0.17 -19.90
N GLN A 295 27.02 0.00 -19.49
CA GLN A 295 26.21 1.08 -18.93
C GLN A 295 26.87 1.68 -17.68
N ILE A 296 27.32 0.83 -16.75
CA ILE A 296 27.99 1.24 -15.50
C ILE A 296 29.31 1.96 -15.83
N ALA A 297 30.11 1.39 -16.76
CA ALA A 297 31.38 2.01 -17.14
C ALA A 297 31.21 3.41 -17.77
N VAL A 298 30.21 3.55 -18.67
CA VAL A 298 29.91 4.84 -19.31
C VAL A 298 29.38 5.85 -18.29
N TYR A 299 28.49 5.44 -17.40
CA TYR A 299 27.96 6.31 -16.33
C TYR A 299 29.11 6.86 -15.47
N ASN A 300 29.98 5.99 -14.96
CA ASN A 300 31.11 6.39 -14.13
C ASN A 300 32.09 7.32 -14.85
N LEU A 301 32.35 7.07 -16.15
CA LEU A 301 33.18 7.97 -16.96
C LEU A 301 32.55 9.35 -17.13
N LEU A 302 31.24 9.41 -17.39
CA LEU A 302 30.53 10.69 -17.52
C LEU A 302 30.52 11.46 -16.20
N GLU A 303 30.32 10.80 -15.07
CA GLU A 303 30.41 11.45 -13.74
C GLU A 303 31.82 12.03 -13.49
N GLN A 304 32.86 11.26 -13.79
CA GLN A 304 34.25 11.72 -13.65
C GLN A 304 34.55 12.93 -14.54
N GLU A 305 34.11 12.91 -15.79
CA GLU A 305 34.31 14.02 -16.72
C GLU A 305 33.53 15.27 -16.27
N ILE A 306 32.27 15.11 -15.87
CA ILE A 306 31.45 16.23 -15.37
C ILE A 306 32.08 16.81 -14.10
N ALA A 307 32.51 15.97 -13.15
CA ALA A 307 33.19 16.44 -11.94
C ALA A 307 34.48 17.18 -12.27
N GLY A 308 35.28 16.71 -13.23
CA GLY A 308 36.47 17.38 -13.72
C GLY A 308 36.18 18.75 -14.32
N ILE A 309 35.14 18.84 -15.16
CA ILE A 309 34.71 20.12 -15.78
C ILE A 309 34.23 21.08 -14.71
N VAL A 310 33.40 20.63 -13.77
CA VAL A 310 32.88 21.44 -12.66
C VAL A 310 34.06 21.95 -11.82
N TYR A 311 34.97 21.07 -11.42
CA TYR A 311 36.16 21.42 -10.64
C TYR A 311 37.02 22.48 -11.34
N SER A 312 37.28 22.32 -12.66
CA SER A 312 38.09 23.27 -13.43
C SER A 312 37.42 24.63 -13.63
N ASN A 313 36.09 24.71 -13.57
CA ASN A 313 35.34 25.96 -13.75
C ASN A 313 34.96 26.65 -12.42
N ILE A 314 35.04 25.94 -11.28
CA ILE A 314 34.76 26.49 -9.94
C ILE A 314 36.03 27.16 -9.35
N ASP A 315 37.23 26.90 -9.89
CA ASP A 315 38.45 27.54 -9.45
C ASP A 315 38.42 29.04 -9.77
N ASN A 316 37.84 29.81 -8.83
CA ASN A 316 37.76 31.27 -8.89
C ASN A 316 38.79 31.84 -7.90
N PRO A 317 39.99 32.18 -8.36
CA PRO A 317 41.09 32.66 -7.53
C PRO A 317 40.80 34.01 -6.82
N SER A 318 39.62 34.59 -7.03
CA SER A 318 39.20 35.85 -6.41
C SER A 318 38.09 35.71 -5.34
N SER A 319 37.66 34.50 -4.98
CA SER A 319 36.69 34.31 -3.91
C SER A 319 37.35 33.75 -2.66
N ASP A 320 37.40 34.53 -1.60
CA ASP A 320 37.82 34.08 -0.26
C ASP A 320 36.78 33.22 0.46
N ILE A 321 35.80 32.66 -0.28
CA ILE A 321 34.75 31.83 0.28
C ILE A 321 35.13 30.35 0.04
N PRO A 322 35.41 29.57 1.10
CA PRO A 322 35.60 28.13 0.94
C PRO A 322 34.35 27.47 0.42
N ILE A 323 34.45 26.73 -0.71
CA ILE A 323 33.37 25.89 -1.21
C ILE A 323 33.32 24.64 -0.32
N PRO A 324 32.20 24.35 0.37
CA PRO A 324 32.08 23.09 1.10
C PRO A 324 32.08 21.94 0.12
N ILE A 325 32.98 21.00 0.33
CA ILE A 325 33.08 19.71 -0.38
C ILE A 325 32.04 18.75 0.18
#